data_ca9ebbeee584f7fca5c35d71182832e7
#
_entry.id   ca9ebbeee584f7fca5c35d71182832e7
#
_cell.length_a   1.000
_cell.length_b   1.000
_cell.length_c   1.000
_cell.angle_alpha   90.00
_cell.angle_beta   90.00
_cell.angle_gamma   90.00
#
_symmetry.space_group_name_H-M   'P 1'
#
loop_
_entity.id
_entity.type
_entity.pdbx_description
1 polymer ?
#
loop_
_entity_poly.entity_id
_entity_poly.type
_entity_poly.pdbx_seq_one_letter_code
_entity_poly.pdbx_strand_id
1 'polypeptide(L)'
;MRITAIRDIVAPIASDIANAYIDFSAMTASVVAIETDVVVDGKPVVGFGFNSNGRYAQQGILRERFIPRLLAAKPDELIDATGLIDPAKAWAAMMRNEKPGGHGERSVAVGVLDMALWDAVAKAARVPLWKLLADRYNGGSADATAWVYAAGGYYYPGKGVDSLVAEMRSYLDRGYDTVKMKIGAVPLAEDMKRIEAVLKLLGDDGRRLAVDANGKFDLDTGLAYGRALKGLGVRWYEEPFDPLDYLPHAMLAADYPGVLATGENLFSMQDARNLIRYGGLRPDRDILQFDPALSYGLVEYLRTLDMLKAHGWSPRRCVPHGGHQFALNIAVGLGLGGNESYPDVFAPFGGFADATPVEAGRIKMPDTPGIGFEEKAKLWAVMAPLL
;
A
#
# COMPACT_ATOMS: atom_id res chain seq x y z
N MET A 1 27.10 2.88 -10.24
CA MET A 1 26.38 3.36 -9.04
C MET A 1 26.72 2.44 -7.87
N ARG A 2 27.18 2.98 -6.75
CA ARG A 2 27.51 2.24 -5.51
C ARG A 2 26.81 2.91 -4.32
N ILE A 3 26.42 2.10 -3.36
CA ILE A 3 25.92 2.59 -2.07
C ILE A 3 27.12 3.10 -1.25
N THR A 4 27.07 4.35 -0.81
CA THR A 4 28.13 4.98 0.00
C THR A 4 27.76 5.02 1.49
N ALA A 5 26.46 5.20 1.79
CA ALA A 5 25.95 5.16 3.16
C ALA A 5 24.48 4.77 3.19
N ILE A 6 24.06 4.19 4.32
CA ILE A 6 22.65 3.96 4.64
C ILE A 6 22.41 4.54 6.04
N ARG A 7 21.44 5.44 6.14
CA ARG A 7 21.03 6.08 7.41
C ARG A 7 19.58 5.72 7.69
N ASP A 8 19.22 5.62 8.95
CA ASP A 8 17.85 5.34 9.37
C ASP A 8 17.44 6.11 10.61
N ILE A 9 16.16 6.44 10.70
CA ILE A 9 15.51 7.00 11.89
C ILE A 9 14.18 6.30 12.15
N VAL A 10 13.66 6.46 13.34
CA VAL A 10 12.28 6.13 13.72
C VAL A 10 11.50 7.43 13.85
N ALA A 11 10.36 7.50 13.15
CA ALA A 11 9.46 8.64 13.19
C ALA A 11 8.06 8.20 13.64
N PRO A 12 7.30 9.03 14.37
CA PRO A 12 5.93 8.71 14.73
C PRO A 12 4.99 8.78 13.52
N ILE A 13 4.01 7.89 13.50
CA ILE A 13 2.81 7.99 12.65
C ILE A 13 1.61 8.30 13.54
N ALA A 14 1.75 9.16 14.51
CA ALA A 14 0.72 9.41 15.51
C ALA A 14 -0.60 9.80 14.85
N SER A 15 -1.61 8.96 15.05
CA SER A 15 -2.98 9.16 14.57
C SER A 15 -3.95 8.71 15.65
N ASP A 16 -4.83 9.61 16.11
CA ASP A 16 -5.86 9.33 17.13
C ASP A 16 -7.04 8.54 16.52
N ILE A 17 -6.73 7.45 15.82
CA ILE A 17 -7.71 6.58 15.16
C ILE A 17 -7.56 5.15 15.61
N ALA A 18 -8.66 4.41 15.54
CA ALA A 18 -8.65 2.96 15.73
C ALA A 18 -9.53 2.27 14.69
N ASN A 19 -9.15 1.06 14.32
CA ASN A 19 -10.01 0.11 13.62
C ASN A 19 -10.52 -0.95 14.59
N ALA A 20 -11.00 -2.08 14.11
CA ALA A 20 -11.51 -3.16 14.97
C ALA A 20 -10.41 -3.89 15.76
N TYR A 21 -9.13 -3.68 15.44
CA TYR A 21 -7.95 -4.35 16.03
C TYR A 21 -6.93 -3.42 16.67
N ILE A 22 -6.61 -2.30 16.00
CA ILE A 22 -5.42 -1.49 16.28
C ILE A 22 -5.82 -0.09 16.71
N ASP A 23 -5.19 0.40 17.77
CA ASP A 23 -5.05 1.81 18.13
C ASP A 23 -3.72 2.32 17.53
N PHE A 24 -3.79 3.32 16.67
CA PHE A 24 -2.64 3.85 15.96
C PHE A 24 -1.93 5.00 16.68
N SER A 25 -2.36 5.36 17.89
CA SER A 25 -1.82 6.52 18.63
C SER A 25 -0.34 6.42 19.00
N ALA A 26 0.18 5.19 19.17
CA ALA A 26 1.58 4.92 19.51
C ALA A 26 2.41 4.36 18.34
N MET A 27 1.86 4.34 17.11
CA MET A 27 2.55 3.73 15.97
C MET A 27 3.73 4.57 15.50
N THR A 28 4.80 3.88 15.11
CA THR A 28 6.03 4.46 14.56
C THR A 28 6.37 3.86 13.21
N ALA A 29 7.15 4.59 12.40
CA ALA A 29 7.71 4.12 11.14
C ALA A 29 9.23 4.20 11.12
N SER A 30 9.88 3.24 10.48
CA SER A 30 11.27 3.37 10.04
C SER A 30 11.32 4.21 8.78
N VAL A 31 12.25 5.16 8.74
CA VAL A 31 12.61 5.93 7.55
C VAL A 31 14.07 5.67 7.24
N VAL A 32 14.39 5.39 5.98
CA VAL A 32 15.74 5.07 5.52
C VAL A 32 16.14 6.00 4.38
N ALA A 33 17.41 6.41 4.36
CA ALA A 33 18.06 7.09 3.25
C ALA A 33 19.25 6.23 2.76
N ILE A 34 19.31 5.98 1.46
CA ILE A 34 20.42 5.30 0.78
C ILE A 34 21.15 6.31 -0.08
N GLU A 35 22.37 6.69 0.35
CA GLU A 35 23.26 7.57 -0.39
C GLU A 35 24.09 6.78 -1.40
N THR A 36 24.31 7.35 -2.58
CA THR A 36 25.09 6.73 -3.65
C THR A 36 26.24 7.63 -4.13
N ASP A 37 27.17 7.05 -4.90
CA ASP A 37 28.28 7.78 -5.54
C ASP A 37 27.86 8.50 -6.84
N VAL A 38 26.61 8.38 -7.27
CA VAL A 38 26.08 9.12 -8.43
C VAL A 38 25.79 10.54 -8.02
N VAL A 39 26.25 11.49 -8.83
CA VAL A 39 26.02 12.92 -8.61
C VAL A 39 25.09 13.46 -9.68
N VAL A 40 24.01 14.10 -9.26
CA VAL A 40 23.04 14.80 -10.12
C VAL A 40 22.93 16.22 -9.61
N ASP A 41 23.09 17.19 -10.53
CA ASP A 41 23.04 18.63 -10.24
C ASP A 41 23.95 19.06 -9.06
N GLY A 42 25.15 18.45 -8.98
CA GLY A 42 26.16 18.74 -7.98
C GLY A 42 25.96 18.12 -6.61
N LYS A 43 24.94 17.26 -6.43
CA LYS A 43 24.63 16.58 -5.16
C LYS A 43 24.61 15.06 -5.33
N PRO A 44 25.04 14.29 -4.33
CA PRO A 44 24.86 12.85 -4.31
C PRO A 44 23.37 12.48 -4.47
N VAL A 45 23.09 11.44 -5.24
CA VAL A 45 21.73 10.88 -5.32
C VAL A 45 21.46 10.11 -4.04
N VAL A 46 20.36 10.49 -3.35
CA VAL A 46 19.86 9.83 -2.14
C VAL A 46 18.43 9.34 -2.40
N GLY A 47 18.23 8.04 -2.22
CA GLY A 47 16.89 7.44 -2.26
C GLY A 47 16.32 7.23 -0.87
N PHE A 48 15.02 7.42 -0.73
CA PHE A 48 14.31 7.33 0.56
C PHE A 48 13.28 6.21 0.54
N GLY A 49 13.06 5.61 1.71
CA GLY A 49 12.02 4.63 1.94
C GLY A 49 11.50 4.67 3.36
N PHE A 50 10.29 4.17 3.56
CA PHE A 50 9.66 4.04 4.87
C PHE A 50 8.74 2.81 4.89
N ASN A 51 8.43 2.28 6.09
CA ASN A 51 7.42 1.25 6.18
C ASN A 51 6.01 1.85 6.19
N SER A 52 5.11 1.20 5.45
CA SER A 52 3.69 1.56 5.41
C SER A 52 3.03 1.39 6.78
N ASN A 53 1.86 2.01 6.96
CA ASN A 53 1.06 1.89 8.18
C ASN A 53 0.65 0.44 8.45
N GLY A 54 0.28 0.16 9.71
CA GLY A 54 -0.12 -1.16 10.17
C GLY A 54 1.02 -2.02 10.73
N ARG A 55 2.28 -1.55 10.64
CA ARG A 55 3.45 -2.21 11.27
C ARG A 55 4.35 -1.15 11.90
N TYR A 56 4.92 -1.48 13.06
CA TYR A 56 5.85 -0.61 13.79
C TYR A 56 7.20 -0.49 13.08
N ALA A 57 8.02 0.45 13.55
CA ALA A 57 9.38 0.65 13.06
C ALA A 57 10.24 -0.62 13.17
N GLN A 58 11.07 -0.84 12.15
CA GLN A 58 11.86 -2.06 11.94
C GLN A 58 13.35 -1.87 12.23
N GLN A 59 13.74 -0.85 12.99
CA GLN A 59 15.12 -0.38 13.13
C GLN A 59 16.10 -1.50 13.54
N GLY A 60 15.72 -2.37 14.50
CA GLY A 60 16.56 -3.48 14.92
C GLY A 60 16.90 -4.43 13.78
N ILE A 61 15.91 -4.87 13.01
CA ILE A 61 16.10 -5.78 11.88
C ILE A 61 16.89 -5.10 10.76
N LEU A 62 16.65 -3.83 10.50
CA LEU A 62 17.39 -3.05 9.50
C LEU A 62 18.89 -2.99 9.83
N ARG A 63 19.23 -2.55 11.05
CA ARG A 63 20.62 -2.33 11.49
C ARG A 63 21.42 -3.60 11.71
N GLU A 64 20.79 -4.64 12.26
CA GLU A 64 21.46 -5.89 12.62
C GLU A 64 21.59 -6.86 11.44
N ARG A 65 20.75 -6.70 10.39
CA ARG A 65 20.56 -7.76 9.41
C ARG A 65 20.68 -7.27 7.96
N PHE A 66 19.84 -6.37 7.49
CA PHE A 66 19.72 -6.08 6.08
C PHE A 66 20.65 -4.96 5.59
N ILE A 67 20.82 -3.89 6.35
CA ILE A 67 21.81 -2.84 6.04
C ILE A 67 23.24 -3.42 5.94
N PRO A 68 23.72 -4.21 6.91
CA PRO A 68 25.04 -4.82 6.80
C PRO A 68 25.24 -5.69 5.56
N ARG A 69 24.20 -6.42 5.12
CA ARG A 69 24.27 -7.25 3.92
C ARG A 69 24.40 -6.44 2.64
N LEU A 70 23.68 -5.32 2.53
CA LEU A 70 23.80 -4.42 1.39
C LEU A 70 25.17 -3.75 1.34
N LEU A 71 25.71 -3.30 2.48
CA LEU A 71 27.02 -2.65 2.57
C LEU A 71 28.18 -3.63 2.34
N ALA A 72 27.99 -4.91 2.67
CA ALA A 72 29.00 -5.97 2.44
C ALA A 72 28.98 -6.54 1.02
N ALA A 73 27.91 -6.31 0.26
CA ALA A 73 27.81 -6.79 -1.12
C ALA A 73 28.81 -6.05 -2.02
N LYS A 74 29.46 -6.77 -2.92
CA LYS A 74 30.37 -6.15 -3.89
C LYS A 74 29.55 -5.27 -4.85
N PRO A 75 29.97 -4.03 -5.12
CA PRO A 75 29.23 -3.12 -6.00
C PRO A 75 28.89 -3.74 -7.36
N ASP A 76 29.80 -4.47 -7.98
CA ASP A 76 29.62 -5.13 -9.28
C ASP A 76 28.55 -6.24 -9.25
N GLU A 77 28.25 -6.80 -8.07
CA GLU A 77 27.17 -7.78 -7.90
C GLU A 77 25.79 -7.13 -7.82
N LEU A 78 25.72 -5.82 -7.59
CA LEU A 78 24.47 -5.08 -7.38
C LEU A 78 23.99 -4.29 -8.61
N ILE A 79 24.84 -4.09 -9.64
CA ILE A 79 24.53 -3.25 -10.78
C ILE A 79 24.00 -4.03 -11.99
N ASP A 80 23.20 -3.34 -12.83
CA ASP A 80 22.75 -3.79 -14.14
C ASP A 80 23.78 -3.45 -15.25
N ALA A 81 23.45 -3.77 -16.49
CA ALA A 81 24.30 -3.48 -17.64
C ALA A 81 24.49 -1.98 -17.93
N THR A 82 23.66 -1.11 -17.38
CA THR A 82 23.77 0.35 -17.49
C THR A 82 24.67 0.95 -16.42
N GLY A 83 25.12 0.15 -15.45
CA GLY A 83 25.90 0.59 -14.29
C GLY A 83 25.07 1.20 -13.15
N LEU A 84 23.73 1.18 -13.25
CA LEU A 84 22.84 1.54 -12.14
C LEU A 84 22.63 0.32 -11.22
N ILE A 85 22.23 0.57 -9.98
CA ILE A 85 21.81 -0.51 -9.08
C ILE A 85 20.61 -1.23 -9.70
N ASP A 86 20.68 -2.56 -9.73
CA ASP A 86 19.56 -3.44 -10.01
C ASP A 86 18.85 -3.80 -8.70
N PRO A 87 17.64 -3.28 -8.46
CA PRO A 87 16.91 -3.56 -7.21
C PRO A 87 16.69 -5.06 -6.96
N ALA A 88 16.55 -5.89 -8.02
CA ALA A 88 16.38 -7.33 -7.84
C ALA A 88 17.67 -8.00 -7.33
N LYS A 89 18.84 -7.55 -7.77
CA LYS A 89 20.14 -8.04 -7.25
C LYS A 89 20.36 -7.57 -5.81
N ALA A 90 20.04 -6.33 -5.49
CA ALA A 90 20.10 -5.80 -4.14
C ALA A 90 19.15 -6.55 -3.20
N TRP A 91 17.93 -6.83 -3.65
CA TRP A 91 16.95 -7.66 -2.94
C TRP A 91 17.51 -9.07 -2.68
N ALA A 92 18.09 -9.71 -3.68
CA ALA A 92 18.71 -11.02 -3.52
C ALA A 92 19.88 -11.01 -2.51
N ALA A 93 20.69 -9.95 -2.47
CA ALA A 93 21.73 -9.77 -1.47
C ALA A 93 21.16 -9.66 -0.06
N MET A 94 20.09 -8.88 0.15
CA MET A 94 19.37 -8.79 1.42
C MET A 94 18.82 -10.15 1.87
N MET A 95 18.23 -10.92 0.94
CA MET A 95 17.59 -12.20 1.24
C MET A 95 18.56 -13.39 1.31
N ARG A 96 19.85 -13.17 1.16
CA ARG A 96 20.86 -14.25 1.31
C ARG A 96 20.79 -14.87 2.71
N ASN A 97 20.76 -16.21 2.79
CA ASN A 97 20.63 -16.98 4.03
C ASN A 97 19.31 -16.79 4.80
N GLU A 98 18.25 -16.35 4.13
CA GLU A 98 16.94 -16.35 4.72
C GLU A 98 16.21 -17.68 4.54
N LYS A 99 15.65 -18.21 5.62
CA LYS A 99 14.78 -19.40 5.53
C LYS A 99 13.45 -19.04 4.87
N PRO A 100 12.86 -19.95 4.07
CA PRO A 100 11.51 -19.81 3.57
C PRO A 100 10.47 -19.71 4.70
N GLY A 101 9.35 -19.03 4.45
CA GLY A 101 8.25 -18.87 5.40
C GLY A 101 8.53 -17.80 6.47
N GLY A 102 7.63 -17.65 7.42
CA GLY A 102 7.73 -16.66 8.51
C GLY A 102 7.72 -15.23 7.99
N HIS A 103 6.82 -14.91 7.06
CA HIS A 103 6.68 -13.57 6.50
C HIS A 103 5.98 -12.65 7.52
N GLY A 104 6.52 -11.46 7.73
CA GLY A 104 6.03 -10.51 8.74
C GLY A 104 7.01 -9.32 8.81
N GLU A 105 7.54 -9.03 10.00
CA GLU A 105 8.45 -7.88 10.21
C GLU A 105 9.68 -7.90 9.29
N ARG A 106 10.19 -9.08 8.95
CA ARG A 106 11.26 -9.26 7.96
C ARG A 106 10.89 -8.68 6.60
N SER A 107 9.67 -8.95 6.13
CA SER A 107 9.20 -8.44 4.83
C SER A 107 9.08 -6.93 4.82
N VAL A 108 8.60 -6.36 5.92
CA VAL A 108 8.49 -4.92 6.11
C VAL A 108 9.88 -4.26 6.06
N ALA A 109 10.87 -4.79 6.79
CA ALA A 109 12.22 -4.23 6.82
C ALA A 109 12.90 -4.27 5.42
N VAL A 110 12.74 -5.35 4.67
CA VAL A 110 13.24 -5.43 3.28
C VAL A 110 12.51 -4.44 2.38
N GLY A 111 11.19 -4.28 2.54
CA GLY A 111 10.37 -3.34 1.77
C GLY A 111 10.83 -1.88 1.91
N VAL A 112 11.22 -1.47 3.11
CA VAL A 112 11.77 -0.12 3.37
C VAL A 112 13.03 0.14 2.55
N LEU A 113 13.98 -0.81 2.54
CA LEU A 113 15.23 -0.68 1.79
C LEU A 113 14.99 -0.79 0.28
N ASP A 114 14.11 -1.68 -0.15
CA ASP A 114 13.74 -1.83 -1.56
C ASP A 114 13.11 -0.53 -2.11
N MET A 115 12.21 0.10 -1.36
CA MET A 115 11.63 1.41 -1.71
C MET A 115 12.71 2.48 -1.90
N ALA A 116 13.67 2.57 -0.96
CA ALA A 116 14.77 3.52 -1.05
C ALA A 116 15.69 3.26 -2.26
N LEU A 117 15.94 1.98 -2.60
CA LEU A 117 16.72 1.61 -3.78
C LEU A 117 16.01 2.01 -5.08
N TRP A 118 14.70 1.77 -5.20
CA TRP A 118 13.94 2.18 -6.37
C TRP A 118 13.88 3.70 -6.53
N ASP A 119 13.74 4.44 -5.42
CA ASP A 119 13.81 5.91 -5.43
C ASP A 119 15.17 6.41 -5.92
N ALA A 120 16.27 5.84 -5.38
CA ALA A 120 17.63 6.19 -5.80
C ALA A 120 17.88 5.89 -7.28
N VAL A 121 17.44 4.72 -7.78
CA VAL A 121 17.62 4.33 -9.18
C VAL A 121 16.84 5.24 -10.11
N ALA A 122 15.60 5.57 -9.79
CA ALA A 122 14.78 6.48 -10.61
C ALA A 122 15.36 7.90 -10.62
N LYS A 123 15.86 8.41 -9.48
CA LYS A 123 16.57 9.69 -9.40
C LYS A 123 17.88 9.70 -10.21
N ALA A 124 18.67 8.64 -10.12
CA ALA A 124 19.90 8.49 -10.91
C ALA A 124 19.61 8.44 -12.43
N ALA A 125 18.51 7.81 -12.82
CA ALA A 125 18.03 7.79 -14.19
C ALA A 125 17.34 9.11 -14.62
N ARG A 126 17.12 10.05 -13.68
CA ARG A 126 16.44 11.34 -13.91
C ARG A 126 15.01 11.22 -14.44
N VAL A 127 14.30 10.20 -14.04
CA VAL A 127 12.89 9.94 -14.39
C VAL A 127 12.04 9.67 -13.16
N PRO A 128 10.72 9.95 -13.21
CA PRO A 128 9.80 9.50 -12.18
C PRO A 128 9.79 7.96 -12.10
N LEU A 129 9.54 7.42 -10.90
CA LEU A 129 9.49 5.97 -10.72
C LEU A 129 8.39 5.33 -11.60
N TRP A 130 7.21 5.94 -11.71
CA TRP A 130 6.13 5.43 -12.56
C TRP A 130 6.58 5.27 -14.03
N LYS A 131 7.37 6.22 -14.54
CA LYS A 131 7.89 6.13 -15.91
C LYS A 131 8.93 5.02 -16.04
N LEU A 132 9.85 4.92 -15.10
CA LEU A 132 10.85 3.85 -15.06
C LEU A 132 10.18 2.46 -15.07
N LEU A 133 9.08 2.31 -14.31
CA LEU A 133 8.32 1.07 -14.26
C LEU A 133 7.58 0.77 -15.56
N ALA A 134 6.95 1.77 -16.17
CA ALA A 134 6.31 1.64 -17.46
C ALA A 134 7.30 1.17 -18.52
N ASP A 135 8.45 1.82 -18.61
CA ASP A 135 9.49 1.51 -19.60
C ASP A 135 10.08 0.09 -19.41
N ARG A 136 10.28 -0.35 -18.16
CA ARG A 136 10.90 -1.65 -17.88
C ARG A 136 9.92 -2.83 -17.87
N TYR A 137 8.67 -2.63 -17.45
CA TYR A 137 7.75 -3.74 -17.11
C TYR A 137 6.37 -3.66 -17.75
N ASN A 138 6.05 -2.56 -18.46
CA ASN A 138 4.71 -2.36 -19.05
C ASN A 138 4.78 -1.86 -20.51
N GLY A 139 5.83 -2.25 -21.25
CA GLY A 139 5.99 -1.95 -22.66
C GLY A 139 6.05 -0.46 -22.99
N GLY A 140 6.51 0.37 -22.06
CA GLY A 140 6.58 1.82 -22.20
C GLY A 140 5.25 2.55 -21.98
N SER A 141 4.18 1.83 -21.63
CA SER A 141 2.84 2.39 -21.41
C SER A 141 2.59 2.66 -19.93
N ALA A 142 2.18 3.88 -19.60
CA ALA A 142 1.68 4.25 -18.28
C ALA A 142 0.27 4.82 -18.39
N ASP A 143 -0.51 4.70 -17.32
CA ASP A 143 -1.81 5.37 -17.25
C ASP A 143 -1.62 6.89 -17.13
N ALA A 144 -2.42 7.68 -17.85
CA ALA A 144 -2.36 9.14 -17.76
C ALA A 144 -2.77 9.66 -16.37
N THR A 145 -3.68 8.95 -15.71
CA THR A 145 -4.16 9.22 -14.34
C THR A 145 -4.48 7.91 -13.64
N ALA A 146 -4.33 7.84 -12.30
CA ALA A 146 -4.83 6.72 -11.51
C ALA A 146 -6.20 7.03 -10.91
N TRP A 147 -7.08 6.03 -10.83
CA TRP A 147 -8.23 6.08 -9.95
C TRP A 147 -7.77 5.95 -8.49
N VAL A 148 -8.32 6.78 -7.60
CA VAL A 148 -8.02 6.78 -6.17
C VAL A 148 -9.30 6.88 -5.35
N TYR A 149 -9.31 6.26 -4.18
CA TYR A 149 -10.40 6.38 -3.21
C TYR A 149 -9.87 6.84 -1.86
N ALA A 150 -10.68 7.57 -1.10
CA ALA A 150 -10.30 8.01 0.24
C ALA A 150 -10.66 6.96 1.28
N ALA A 151 -9.67 6.49 2.04
CA ALA A 151 -9.86 5.61 3.18
C ALA A 151 -9.90 6.40 4.48
N GLY A 152 -10.93 6.13 5.28
CA GLY A 152 -11.21 6.75 6.57
C GLY A 152 -12.30 5.98 7.30
N GLY A 153 -13.21 6.72 7.96
CA GLY A 153 -14.34 6.14 8.66
C GLY A 153 -13.94 5.24 9.82
N TYR A 154 -12.78 5.52 10.42
CA TYR A 154 -12.29 4.84 11.61
C TYR A 154 -13.23 5.11 12.81
N TYR A 155 -13.00 4.38 13.88
CA TYR A 155 -13.71 4.60 15.13
C TYR A 155 -12.94 5.62 15.96
N TYR A 156 -13.63 6.69 16.34
CA TYR A 156 -13.06 7.76 17.16
C TYR A 156 -13.82 7.82 18.49
N PRO A 157 -13.15 7.90 19.62
CA PRO A 157 -13.83 8.10 20.92
C PRO A 157 -14.73 9.32 20.90
N GLY A 158 -16.01 9.13 21.26
CA GLY A 158 -17.00 10.22 21.37
C GLY A 158 -17.53 10.77 20.03
N LYS A 159 -17.14 10.20 18.88
CA LYS A 159 -17.66 10.58 17.57
C LYS A 159 -18.73 9.60 17.09
N GLY A 160 -19.90 10.11 16.73
CA GLY A 160 -21.03 9.34 16.21
C GLY A 160 -21.13 9.35 14.69
N VAL A 161 -22.31 8.95 14.21
CA VAL A 161 -22.62 8.85 12.76
C VAL A 161 -22.49 10.21 12.05
N ASP A 162 -22.88 11.30 12.67
CA ASP A 162 -22.78 12.64 12.06
C ASP A 162 -21.33 13.04 11.78
N SER A 163 -20.40 12.69 12.69
CA SER A 163 -18.96 12.94 12.48
C SER A 163 -18.40 12.08 11.34
N LEU A 164 -18.84 10.82 11.22
CA LEU A 164 -18.50 9.96 10.10
C LEU A 164 -18.97 10.54 8.77
N VAL A 165 -20.24 10.98 8.70
CA VAL A 165 -20.81 11.59 7.50
C VAL A 165 -20.07 12.87 7.12
N ALA A 166 -19.69 13.70 8.12
CA ALA A 166 -18.91 14.91 7.88
C ALA A 166 -17.50 14.60 7.34
N GLU A 167 -16.83 13.56 7.86
CA GLU A 167 -15.55 13.08 7.36
C GLU A 167 -15.68 12.63 5.90
N MET A 168 -16.64 11.75 5.59
CA MET A 168 -16.85 11.27 4.21
C MET A 168 -17.17 12.41 3.24
N ARG A 169 -17.97 13.40 3.66
CA ARG A 169 -18.25 14.61 2.87
C ARG A 169 -16.97 15.39 2.58
N SER A 170 -16.09 15.55 3.56
CA SER A 170 -14.82 16.26 3.36
C SER A 170 -13.94 15.63 2.29
N TYR A 171 -14.02 14.30 2.11
CA TYR A 171 -13.31 13.60 1.03
C TYR A 171 -13.94 13.87 -0.34
N LEU A 172 -15.28 13.86 -0.42
CA LEU A 172 -15.99 14.22 -1.65
C LEU A 172 -15.68 15.65 -2.09
N ASP A 173 -15.65 16.59 -1.11
CA ASP A 173 -15.32 18.00 -1.37
C ASP A 173 -13.90 18.21 -1.89
N ARG A 174 -13.00 17.25 -1.64
CA ARG A 174 -11.61 17.20 -2.17
C ARG A 174 -11.46 16.44 -3.49
N GLY A 175 -12.58 16.10 -4.13
CA GLY A 175 -12.60 15.50 -5.46
C GLY A 175 -12.58 13.98 -5.51
N TYR A 176 -12.61 13.28 -4.37
CA TYR A 176 -12.79 11.83 -4.38
C TYR A 176 -14.24 11.48 -4.75
N ASP A 177 -14.42 10.44 -5.53
CA ASP A 177 -15.74 9.92 -5.90
C ASP A 177 -16.14 8.67 -5.09
N THR A 178 -15.18 8.03 -4.46
CA THR A 178 -15.33 6.79 -3.71
C THR A 178 -14.67 6.93 -2.34
N VAL A 179 -15.31 6.41 -1.31
CA VAL A 179 -14.81 6.39 0.06
C VAL A 179 -14.81 4.97 0.63
N LYS A 180 -13.92 4.71 1.58
CA LYS A 180 -13.88 3.47 2.36
C LYS A 180 -14.08 3.79 3.84
N MET A 181 -14.90 2.98 4.53
CA MET A 181 -15.12 3.10 5.97
C MET A 181 -14.85 1.78 6.69
N LYS A 182 -14.44 1.88 7.95
CA LYS A 182 -14.22 0.70 8.80
C LYS A 182 -15.53 0.17 9.38
N ILE A 183 -15.61 -1.16 9.52
CA ILE A 183 -16.71 -1.91 10.15
C ILE A 183 -16.13 -2.93 11.14
N GLY A 184 -16.95 -3.50 12.01
CA GLY A 184 -16.59 -4.62 12.89
C GLY A 184 -16.18 -4.26 14.32
N ALA A 185 -16.08 -2.97 14.70
CA ALA A 185 -15.81 -2.59 16.09
C ALA A 185 -17.07 -2.32 16.93
N VAL A 186 -18.23 -2.33 16.29
CA VAL A 186 -19.55 -2.22 16.93
C VAL A 186 -20.47 -3.35 16.43
N PRO A 187 -21.60 -3.63 17.09
CA PRO A 187 -22.54 -4.64 16.61
C PRO A 187 -23.02 -4.38 15.19
N LEU A 188 -23.32 -5.44 14.43
CA LEU A 188 -23.77 -5.37 13.02
C LEU A 188 -24.90 -4.35 12.82
N ALA A 189 -25.89 -4.30 13.70
CA ALA A 189 -27.02 -3.37 13.58
C ALA A 189 -26.59 -1.89 13.68
N GLU A 190 -25.52 -1.60 14.39
CA GLU A 190 -24.96 -0.26 14.50
C GLU A 190 -24.09 0.08 13.29
N ASP A 191 -23.28 -0.86 12.83
CA ASP A 191 -22.51 -0.68 11.58
C ASP A 191 -23.43 -0.49 10.39
N MET A 192 -24.58 -1.18 10.32
CA MET A 192 -25.57 -0.97 9.27
C MET A 192 -26.10 0.46 9.27
N LYS A 193 -26.39 1.07 10.44
CA LYS A 193 -26.78 2.49 10.52
C LYS A 193 -25.69 3.44 9.99
N ARG A 194 -24.41 3.12 10.30
CA ARG A 194 -23.26 3.88 9.80
C ARG A 194 -23.17 3.77 8.27
N ILE A 195 -23.28 2.56 7.73
CA ILE A 195 -23.25 2.27 6.29
C ILE A 195 -24.41 2.99 5.57
N GLU A 196 -25.63 2.87 6.08
CA GLU A 196 -26.82 3.55 5.51
C GLU A 196 -26.69 5.06 5.49
N ALA A 197 -26.13 5.66 6.55
CA ALA A 197 -25.90 7.10 6.61
C ALA A 197 -24.89 7.57 5.55
N VAL A 198 -23.81 6.81 5.34
CA VAL A 198 -22.82 7.11 4.29
C VAL A 198 -23.41 6.86 2.90
N LEU A 199 -24.16 5.77 2.68
CA LEU A 199 -24.87 5.52 1.41
C LEU A 199 -25.80 6.67 1.05
N LYS A 200 -26.58 7.18 2.02
CA LYS A 200 -27.45 8.36 1.81
C LYS A 200 -26.66 9.59 1.37
N LEU A 201 -25.47 9.83 1.97
CA LEU A 201 -24.56 10.89 1.52
C LEU A 201 -24.11 10.70 0.06
N LEU A 202 -23.91 9.44 -0.37
CA LEU A 202 -23.45 9.09 -1.70
C LEU A 202 -24.58 8.97 -2.75
N GLY A 203 -25.83 9.33 -2.38
CA GLY A 203 -27.01 9.25 -3.24
C GLY A 203 -27.46 7.80 -3.50
N ASP A 204 -27.30 6.94 -2.50
CA ASP A 204 -27.61 5.51 -2.50
C ASP A 204 -26.84 4.71 -3.57
N ASP A 205 -25.73 5.25 -4.10
CA ASP A 205 -24.84 4.54 -5.00
C ASP A 205 -23.77 3.74 -4.23
N GLY A 206 -24.06 2.48 -3.94
CA GLY A 206 -23.16 1.58 -3.22
C GLY A 206 -21.80 1.39 -3.92
N ARG A 207 -21.70 1.59 -5.25
CA ARG A 207 -20.43 1.50 -5.99
C ARG A 207 -19.40 2.56 -5.56
N ARG A 208 -19.84 3.55 -4.80
CA ARG A 208 -19.00 4.62 -4.24
C ARG A 208 -18.60 4.38 -2.79
N LEU A 209 -19.02 3.25 -2.18
CA LEU A 209 -18.71 2.89 -0.80
C LEU A 209 -18.02 1.53 -0.72
N ALA A 210 -16.82 1.49 -0.17
CA ALA A 210 -16.15 0.28 0.28
C ALA A 210 -16.27 0.13 1.81
N VAL A 211 -16.37 -1.10 2.31
CA VAL A 211 -16.42 -1.39 3.75
C VAL A 211 -15.32 -2.37 4.12
N ASP A 212 -14.67 -2.19 5.27
CA ASP A 212 -13.45 -2.88 5.66
C ASP A 212 -13.51 -3.34 7.12
N ALA A 213 -13.40 -4.66 7.34
CA ALA A 213 -13.45 -5.30 8.66
C ALA A 213 -12.07 -5.58 9.26
N ASN A 214 -10.99 -5.35 8.54
CA ASN A 214 -9.60 -5.59 8.97
C ASN A 214 -9.37 -6.99 9.61
N GLY A 215 -9.96 -8.04 9.04
CA GLY A 215 -9.75 -9.42 9.47
C GLY A 215 -10.43 -9.80 10.79
N LYS A 216 -11.40 -9.01 11.25
CA LYS A 216 -11.96 -9.10 12.61
C LYS A 216 -12.90 -10.28 12.85
N PHE A 217 -13.60 -10.74 11.82
CA PHE A 217 -14.75 -11.61 11.99
C PHE A 217 -14.38 -13.10 12.07
N ASP A 218 -15.15 -13.85 12.86
CA ASP A 218 -15.30 -15.29 12.67
C ASP A 218 -16.22 -15.57 11.47
N LEU A 219 -16.34 -16.84 11.09
CA LEU A 219 -17.11 -17.24 9.92
C LEU A 219 -18.57 -16.80 10.00
N ASP A 220 -19.24 -17.03 11.13
CA ASP A 220 -20.68 -16.72 11.29
C ASP A 220 -20.95 -15.22 11.20
N THR A 221 -20.10 -14.41 11.83
CA THR A 221 -20.16 -12.95 11.77
C THR A 221 -19.90 -12.46 10.35
N GLY A 222 -18.84 -12.94 9.70
CA GLY A 222 -18.52 -12.53 8.33
C GLY A 222 -19.62 -12.87 7.33
N LEU A 223 -20.23 -14.04 7.44
CA LEU A 223 -21.40 -14.43 6.65
C LEU A 223 -22.64 -13.58 6.97
N ALA A 224 -22.84 -13.20 8.26
CA ALA A 224 -23.94 -12.31 8.63
C ALA A 224 -23.79 -10.91 8.01
N TYR A 225 -22.58 -10.33 8.04
CA TYR A 225 -22.28 -9.08 7.32
C TYR A 225 -22.46 -9.24 5.80
N GLY A 226 -21.98 -10.34 5.20
CA GLY A 226 -22.22 -10.62 3.77
C GLY A 226 -23.68 -10.62 3.40
N ARG A 227 -24.55 -11.24 4.23
CA ARG A 227 -26.00 -11.21 4.02
C ARG A 227 -26.60 -9.82 4.15
N ALA A 228 -26.15 -9.03 5.13
CA ALA A 228 -26.63 -7.66 5.36
C ALA A 228 -26.20 -6.69 4.25
N LEU A 229 -25.02 -6.87 3.68
CA LEU A 229 -24.48 -6.06 2.58
C LEU A 229 -25.07 -6.46 1.21
N LYS A 230 -25.68 -7.64 1.13
CA LYS A 230 -26.30 -8.14 -0.09
C LYS A 230 -27.44 -7.21 -0.54
N GLY A 231 -27.34 -6.69 -1.74
CA GLY A 231 -28.31 -5.75 -2.29
C GLY A 231 -27.97 -4.27 -2.12
N LEU A 232 -27.00 -3.91 -1.26
CA LEU A 232 -26.54 -2.53 -1.16
C LEU A 232 -25.62 -2.11 -2.30
N GLY A 233 -25.07 -3.08 -3.05
CA GLY A 233 -24.18 -2.84 -4.18
C GLY A 233 -22.88 -2.14 -3.80
N VAL A 234 -22.39 -2.34 -2.56
CA VAL A 234 -21.10 -1.75 -2.11
C VAL A 234 -19.98 -2.12 -3.07
N ARG A 235 -19.03 -1.20 -3.22
CA ARG A 235 -17.90 -1.36 -4.13
C ARG A 235 -17.11 -2.63 -3.85
N TRP A 236 -16.83 -2.88 -2.57
CA TRP A 236 -16.32 -4.18 -2.09
C TRP A 236 -16.54 -4.34 -0.58
N TYR A 237 -16.51 -5.58 -0.14
CA TYR A 237 -16.41 -6.01 1.25
C TYR A 237 -14.99 -6.50 1.49
N GLU A 238 -14.22 -5.74 2.30
CA GLU A 238 -12.79 -5.91 2.48
C GLU A 238 -12.47 -6.69 3.75
N GLU A 239 -11.52 -7.60 3.62
CA GLU A 239 -10.83 -8.34 4.68
C GLU A 239 -11.73 -8.78 5.84
N PRO A 240 -12.78 -9.58 5.59
CA PRO A 240 -13.71 -10.01 6.64
C PRO A 240 -13.06 -10.90 7.70
N PHE A 241 -12.11 -11.76 7.30
CA PHE A 241 -11.51 -12.79 8.13
C PHE A 241 -10.01 -12.60 8.29
N ASP A 242 -9.40 -13.35 9.22
CA ASP A 242 -7.93 -13.44 9.30
C ASP A 242 -7.35 -13.65 7.90
N PRO A 243 -6.37 -12.83 7.48
CA PRO A 243 -5.84 -12.88 6.12
C PRO A 243 -5.19 -14.20 5.73
N LEU A 244 -4.76 -15.01 6.71
CA LEU A 244 -4.17 -16.34 6.48
C LEU A 244 -5.18 -17.49 6.59
N ASP A 245 -6.42 -17.22 6.98
CA ASP A 245 -7.48 -18.24 7.02
C ASP A 245 -8.29 -18.22 5.71
N TYR A 246 -7.81 -18.97 4.72
CA TYR A 246 -8.38 -18.95 3.36
C TYR A 246 -9.73 -19.66 3.24
N LEU A 247 -10.06 -20.60 4.11
CA LEU A 247 -11.30 -21.36 4.03
C LEU A 247 -12.56 -20.51 4.26
N PRO A 248 -12.64 -19.66 5.30
CA PRO A 248 -13.74 -18.71 5.48
C PRO A 248 -13.90 -17.76 4.29
N HIS A 249 -12.80 -17.29 3.70
CA HIS A 249 -12.84 -16.48 2.48
C HIS A 249 -13.50 -17.23 1.32
N ALA A 250 -13.14 -18.49 1.10
CA ALA A 250 -13.73 -19.32 0.05
C ALA A 250 -15.22 -19.58 0.29
N MET A 251 -15.62 -19.82 1.54
CA MET A 251 -17.03 -20.03 1.91
C MET A 251 -17.85 -18.74 1.67
N LEU A 252 -17.33 -17.58 2.07
CA LEU A 252 -18.00 -16.30 1.79
C LEU A 252 -18.06 -16.02 0.30
N ALA A 253 -17.00 -16.26 -0.47
CA ALA A 253 -16.96 -16.04 -1.91
C ALA A 253 -18.01 -16.87 -2.67
N ALA A 254 -18.34 -18.06 -2.15
CA ALA A 254 -19.38 -18.93 -2.71
C ALA A 254 -20.81 -18.39 -2.48
N ASP A 255 -21.05 -17.67 -1.38
CA ASP A 255 -22.39 -17.18 -0.98
C ASP A 255 -22.61 -15.70 -1.30
N TYR A 256 -21.57 -14.87 -1.23
CA TYR A 256 -21.65 -13.43 -1.43
C TYR A 256 -21.48 -13.04 -2.92
N PRO A 257 -22.53 -12.48 -3.55
CA PRO A 257 -22.48 -12.13 -4.97
C PRO A 257 -21.70 -10.84 -5.27
N GLY A 258 -21.46 -10.01 -4.25
CA GLY A 258 -20.73 -8.75 -4.39
C GLY A 258 -19.22 -8.96 -4.55
N VAL A 259 -18.48 -7.86 -4.66
CA VAL A 259 -17.02 -7.84 -4.78
C VAL A 259 -16.40 -8.05 -3.42
N LEU A 260 -15.43 -8.95 -3.31
CA LEU A 260 -14.55 -9.10 -2.16
C LEU A 260 -13.21 -8.40 -2.44
N ALA A 261 -12.60 -7.85 -1.39
CA ALA A 261 -11.25 -7.28 -1.47
C ALA A 261 -10.43 -7.78 -0.27
N THR A 262 -9.16 -8.11 -0.50
CA THR A 262 -8.24 -8.53 0.57
C THR A 262 -6.80 -8.57 0.07
N GLY A 263 -5.86 -8.74 0.98
CA GLY A 263 -4.45 -8.98 0.66
C GLY A 263 -3.47 -8.03 1.32
N GLU A 264 -3.93 -6.96 1.97
CA GLU A 264 -3.03 -5.97 2.61
C GLU A 264 -2.10 -6.59 3.66
N ASN A 265 -2.52 -7.66 4.32
CA ASN A 265 -1.77 -8.38 5.35
C ASN A 265 -1.09 -9.67 4.85
N LEU A 266 -0.96 -9.86 3.53
CA LEU A 266 -0.21 -10.94 2.91
C LEU A 266 1.16 -10.43 2.46
N PHE A 267 2.22 -10.86 3.15
CA PHE A 267 3.53 -10.24 3.06
C PHE A 267 4.54 -10.98 2.19
N SER A 268 4.06 -11.87 1.32
CA SER A 268 4.90 -12.55 0.34
C SER A 268 4.10 -13.00 -0.88
N MET A 269 4.80 -13.24 -1.99
CA MET A 269 4.21 -13.87 -3.17
C MET A 269 3.64 -15.26 -2.86
N GLN A 270 4.21 -15.98 -1.90
CA GLN A 270 3.72 -17.30 -1.46
C GLN A 270 2.37 -17.18 -0.75
N ASP A 271 2.20 -16.21 0.15
CA ASP A 271 0.92 -15.95 0.83
C ASP A 271 -0.13 -15.49 -0.20
N ALA A 272 0.22 -14.58 -1.09
CA ALA A 272 -0.64 -14.14 -2.20
C ALA A 272 -1.08 -15.33 -3.07
N ARG A 273 -0.15 -16.24 -3.43
CA ARG A 273 -0.45 -17.43 -4.21
C ARG A 273 -1.38 -18.40 -3.48
N ASN A 274 -1.22 -18.54 -2.17
CA ASN A 274 -2.10 -19.39 -1.37
C ASN A 274 -3.53 -18.80 -1.31
N LEU A 275 -3.67 -17.48 -1.15
CA LEU A 275 -4.96 -16.82 -1.26
C LEU A 275 -5.63 -17.10 -2.62
N ILE A 276 -4.90 -16.95 -3.73
CA ILE A 276 -5.43 -17.19 -5.08
C ILE A 276 -5.86 -18.65 -5.27
N ARG A 277 -5.13 -19.60 -4.71
CA ARG A 277 -5.41 -21.03 -4.85
C ARG A 277 -6.54 -21.52 -3.95
N TYR A 278 -6.69 -20.98 -2.77
CA TYR A 278 -7.52 -21.56 -1.70
C TYR A 278 -8.56 -20.60 -1.13
N GLY A 279 -8.46 -19.30 -1.38
CA GLY A 279 -9.36 -18.28 -0.84
C GLY A 279 -10.65 -18.08 -1.63
N GLY A 280 -10.86 -18.82 -2.74
CA GLY A 280 -12.09 -18.76 -3.53
C GLY A 280 -12.33 -17.43 -4.27
N LEU A 281 -11.34 -16.54 -4.33
CA LEU A 281 -11.48 -15.26 -5.00
C LEU A 281 -11.63 -15.40 -6.52
N ARG A 282 -12.37 -14.48 -7.10
CA ARG A 282 -12.85 -14.54 -8.49
C ARG A 282 -12.10 -13.51 -9.35
N PRO A 283 -11.30 -13.92 -10.35
CA PRO A 283 -10.45 -13.02 -11.15
C PRO A 283 -11.26 -12.06 -12.03
N ASP A 284 -12.53 -12.35 -12.29
CA ASP A 284 -13.43 -11.48 -13.08
C ASP A 284 -13.98 -10.29 -12.30
N ARG A 285 -13.94 -10.30 -10.95
CA ARG A 285 -14.58 -9.29 -10.12
C ARG A 285 -13.85 -8.86 -8.85
N ASP A 286 -13.21 -9.76 -8.11
CA ASP A 286 -12.62 -9.45 -6.80
C ASP A 286 -11.33 -8.61 -6.91
N ILE A 287 -10.98 -7.93 -5.83
CA ILE A 287 -9.88 -6.96 -5.76
C ILE A 287 -8.77 -7.50 -4.86
N LEU A 288 -7.54 -7.28 -5.26
CA LEU A 288 -6.33 -7.68 -4.54
C LEU A 288 -5.58 -6.44 -4.05
N GLN A 289 -5.34 -6.37 -2.75
CA GLN A 289 -4.84 -5.16 -2.08
C GLN A 289 -3.43 -5.32 -1.49
N PHE A 290 -2.60 -6.19 -2.10
CA PHE A 290 -1.22 -6.38 -1.64
C PHE A 290 -0.49 -5.04 -1.51
N ASP A 291 0.19 -4.84 -0.38
CA ASP A 291 0.95 -3.63 -0.10
C ASP A 291 2.42 -3.81 -0.51
N PRO A 292 2.91 -3.09 -1.54
CA PRO A 292 4.28 -3.24 -2.00
C PRO A 292 5.33 -2.78 -0.97
N ALA A 293 4.97 -1.94 0.01
CA ALA A 293 5.89 -1.50 1.06
C ALA A 293 5.99 -2.51 2.21
N LEU A 294 4.95 -3.33 2.45
CA LEU A 294 4.91 -4.32 3.53
C LEU A 294 5.38 -5.71 3.07
N SER A 295 5.25 -6.04 1.78
CA SER A 295 5.50 -7.37 1.24
C SER A 295 6.84 -7.45 0.49
N TYR A 296 7.95 -7.28 1.18
CA TYR A 296 9.32 -7.33 0.65
C TYR A 296 9.64 -6.30 -0.47
N GLY A 297 8.82 -5.27 -0.66
CA GLY A 297 9.09 -4.23 -1.64
C GLY A 297 8.56 -4.51 -3.04
N LEU A 298 8.92 -3.62 -3.96
CA LEU A 298 8.46 -3.66 -5.36
C LEU A 298 9.03 -4.87 -6.12
N VAL A 299 10.23 -5.34 -5.79
CA VAL A 299 10.80 -6.55 -6.40
C VAL A 299 9.89 -7.76 -6.18
N GLU A 300 9.41 -7.97 -4.96
CA GLU A 300 8.48 -9.06 -4.66
C GLU A 300 7.08 -8.79 -5.25
N TYR A 301 6.66 -7.53 -5.28
CA TYR A 301 5.39 -7.14 -5.88
C TYR A 301 5.34 -7.46 -7.38
N LEU A 302 6.43 -7.24 -8.13
CA LEU A 302 6.56 -7.63 -9.54
C LEU A 302 6.43 -9.15 -9.71
N ARG A 303 7.07 -9.94 -8.85
CA ARG A 303 6.92 -11.41 -8.82
C ARG A 303 5.48 -11.83 -8.52
N THR A 304 4.82 -11.10 -7.63
CA THR A 304 3.40 -11.33 -7.31
C THR A 304 2.51 -11.05 -8.52
N LEU A 305 2.75 -9.97 -9.26
CA LEU A 305 2.00 -9.68 -10.50
C LEU A 305 2.21 -10.74 -11.58
N ASP A 306 3.43 -11.27 -11.73
CA ASP A 306 3.71 -12.37 -12.67
C ASP A 306 3.00 -13.67 -12.25
N MET A 307 3.01 -13.99 -10.96
CA MET A 307 2.25 -15.10 -10.40
C MET A 307 0.75 -14.93 -10.66
N LEU A 308 0.19 -13.74 -10.45
CA LEU A 308 -1.22 -13.43 -10.70
C LEU A 308 -1.60 -13.62 -12.17
N LYS A 309 -0.79 -13.11 -13.10
CA LYS A 309 -0.99 -13.32 -14.54
C LYS A 309 -1.03 -14.80 -14.89
N ALA A 310 -0.12 -15.61 -14.32
CA ALA A 310 -0.08 -17.06 -14.52
C ALA A 310 -1.34 -17.79 -13.98
N HIS A 311 -2.09 -17.16 -13.07
CA HIS A 311 -3.35 -17.66 -12.53
C HIS A 311 -4.59 -16.96 -13.14
N GLY A 312 -4.45 -16.27 -14.27
CA GLY A 312 -5.58 -15.65 -15.01
C GLY A 312 -6.07 -14.30 -14.44
N TRP A 313 -5.32 -13.69 -13.54
CA TRP A 313 -5.65 -12.38 -12.99
C TRP A 313 -5.10 -11.24 -13.84
N SER A 314 -5.92 -10.21 -14.05
CA SER A 314 -5.46 -8.96 -14.62
C SER A 314 -4.79 -8.07 -13.57
N PRO A 315 -3.68 -7.35 -13.88
CA PRO A 315 -3.14 -6.31 -13.01
C PRO A 315 -4.17 -5.24 -12.60
N ARG A 316 -5.20 -5.03 -13.43
CA ARG A 316 -6.32 -4.12 -13.12
C ARG A 316 -7.19 -4.57 -11.93
N ARG A 317 -6.98 -5.76 -11.41
CA ARG A 317 -7.61 -6.22 -10.16
C ARG A 317 -6.77 -5.89 -8.93
N CYS A 318 -5.56 -5.40 -9.09
CA CYS A 318 -4.71 -4.95 -8.00
C CYS A 318 -4.98 -3.47 -7.70
N VAL A 319 -5.33 -3.19 -6.45
CA VAL A 319 -5.52 -1.84 -5.90
C VAL A 319 -4.73 -1.78 -4.60
N PRO A 320 -3.45 -1.37 -4.63
CA PRO A 320 -2.56 -1.45 -3.48
C PRO A 320 -3.09 -0.73 -2.24
N HIS A 321 -2.90 -1.37 -1.08
CA HIS A 321 -3.04 -0.77 0.24
C HIS A 321 -1.88 0.22 0.51
N GLY A 322 -2.03 1.03 1.54
CA GLY A 322 -0.98 1.90 2.11
C GLY A 322 -1.19 3.38 1.83
N GLY A 323 -1.97 3.72 0.82
CA GLY A 323 -2.43 5.09 0.56
C GLY A 323 -1.32 6.12 0.42
N HIS A 324 -0.14 5.74 -0.11
CA HIS A 324 1.04 6.59 -0.18
C HIS A 324 1.61 6.72 -1.60
N GLN A 325 2.51 7.71 -1.78
CA GLN A 325 3.09 8.09 -3.07
C GLN A 325 3.80 6.93 -3.81
N PHE A 326 4.47 6.02 -3.09
CA PHE A 326 5.14 4.87 -3.69
C PHE A 326 4.16 3.92 -4.40
N ALA A 327 3.10 3.51 -3.70
CA ALA A 327 2.08 2.64 -4.28
C ALA A 327 1.37 3.29 -5.47
N LEU A 328 1.17 4.62 -5.44
CA LEU A 328 0.59 5.36 -6.55
C LEU A 328 1.51 5.33 -7.81
N ASN A 329 2.84 5.48 -7.65
CA ASN A 329 3.79 5.32 -8.75
C ASN A 329 3.69 3.93 -9.40
N ILE A 330 3.56 2.88 -8.56
CA ILE A 330 3.41 1.50 -9.02
C ILE A 330 2.10 1.32 -9.79
N ALA A 331 1.00 1.86 -9.26
CA ALA A 331 -0.32 1.75 -9.89
C ALA A 331 -0.33 2.37 -11.29
N VAL A 332 0.25 3.56 -11.45
CA VAL A 332 0.35 4.26 -12.74
C VAL A 332 1.31 3.54 -13.69
N GLY A 333 2.52 3.23 -13.25
CA GLY A 333 3.56 2.66 -14.10
C GLY A 333 3.27 1.24 -14.58
N LEU A 334 2.59 0.44 -13.77
CA LEU A 334 2.25 -0.95 -14.09
C LEU A 334 0.80 -1.15 -14.55
N GLY A 335 0.01 -0.08 -14.68
CA GLY A 335 -1.37 -0.14 -15.14
C GLY A 335 -2.28 -0.93 -14.21
N LEU A 336 -2.20 -0.69 -12.90
CA LEU A 336 -3.07 -1.35 -11.91
C LEU A 336 -4.51 -0.77 -11.93
N GLY A 337 -5.40 -1.30 -11.08
CA GLY A 337 -6.80 -0.89 -11.03
C GLY A 337 -7.05 0.47 -10.37
N GLY A 338 -6.09 0.96 -9.59
CA GLY A 338 -6.16 2.20 -8.83
C GLY A 338 -5.25 2.16 -7.63
N ASN A 339 -5.43 3.07 -6.68
CA ASN A 339 -4.67 3.14 -5.45
C ASN A 339 -5.49 3.67 -4.28
N GLU A 340 -5.24 3.19 -3.08
CA GLU A 340 -5.78 3.76 -1.85
C GLU A 340 -5.21 5.16 -1.60
N SER A 341 -5.94 6.00 -0.87
CA SER A 341 -5.47 7.29 -0.40
C SER A 341 -5.83 7.51 1.07
N TYR A 342 -4.90 8.08 1.83
CA TYR A 342 -5.10 8.53 3.20
C TYR A 342 -4.98 10.06 3.29
N PRO A 343 -6.02 10.82 2.96
CA PRO A 343 -5.92 12.28 2.89
C PRO A 343 -5.68 12.96 4.24
N ASP A 344 -6.12 12.35 5.35
CA ASP A 344 -6.05 12.94 6.70
C ASP A 344 -5.42 12.04 7.76
N VAL A 345 -5.21 10.76 7.46
CA VAL A 345 -4.69 9.80 8.43
C VAL A 345 -3.28 9.36 8.06
N PHE A 346 -2.53 8.84 9.04
CA PHE A 346 -1.15 8.37 8.89
C PHE A 346 -0.16 9.44 8.41
N ALA A 347 -0.40 10.70 8.75
CA ALA A 347 0.55 11.77 8.45
C ALA A 347 1.89 11.54 9.18
N PRO A 348 3.04 11.85 8.52
CA PRO A 348 3.16 12.49 7.21
C PRO A 348 3.23 11.49 6.03
N PHE A 349 3.13 10.18 6.27
CA PHE A 349 3.41 9.12 5.28
C PHE A 349 2.25 8.90 4.31
N GLY A 350 1.00 8.98 4.79
CA GLY A 350 -0.21 8.84 3.97
C GLY A 350 -0.42 10.02 3.01
N GLY A 351 -1.20 9.79 1.97
CA GLY A 351 -1.52 10.79 0.94
C GLY A 351 -0.45 10.97 -0.14
N PHE A 352 -0.68 11.92 -1.03
CA PHE A 352 0.11 12.14 -2.24
C PHE A 352 0.81 13.50 -2.23
N ALA A 353 1.52 13.85 -3.31
CA ALA A 353 2.19 15.13 -3.49
C ALA A 353 1.23 16.32 -3.25
N ASP A 354 1.69 17.33 -2.50
CA ASP A 354 0.84 18.41 -1.99
C ASP A 354 0.17 19.24 -3.11
N ALA A 355 0.86 19.39 -4.26
CA ALA A 355 0.37 20.16 -5.40
C ALA A 355 -0.49 19.35 -6.39
N THR A 356 -0.79 18.09 -6.08
CA THR A 356 -1.51 17.20 -7.01
C THR A 356 -2.95 16.98 -6.54
N PRO A 357 -3.94 17.69 -7.09
CA PRO A 357 -5.34 17.54 -6.69
C PRO A 357 -5.92 16.21 -7.19
N VAL A 358 -6.93 15.72 -6.47
CA VAL A 358 -7.81 14.66 -6.95
C VAL A 358 -8.98 15.30 -7.66
N GLU A 359 -9.26 14.86 -8.89
CA GLU A 359 -10.37 15.37 -9.71
C GLU A 359 -11.22 14.20 -10.20
N ALA A 360 -12.50 14.20 -9.84
CA ALA A 360 -13.45 13.13 -10.17
C ALA A 360 -12.89 11.72 -9.85
N GLY A 361 -12.35 11.55 -8.64
CA GLY A 361 -11.75 10.29 -8.19
C GLY A 361 -10.44 9.89 -8.87
N ARG A 362 -9.80 10.80 -9.58
CA ARG A 362 -8.55 10.51 -10.31
C ARG A 362 -7.46 11.50 -9.98
N ILE A 363 -6.21 11.04 -10.05
CA ILE A 363 -5.02 11.84 -9.81
C ILE A 363 -4.02 11.69 -10.96
N LYS A 364 -3.40 12.79 -11.36
CA LYS A 364 -2.31 12.79 -12.33
C LYS A 364 -0.97 12.73 -11.61
N MET A 365 -0.04 11.91 -12.10
CA MET A 365 1.30 11.84 -11.53
C MET A 365 2.16 13.05 -11.92
N PRO A 366 2.96 13.59 -10.98
CA PRO A 366 3.99 14.57 -11.31
C PRO A 366 5.15 13.95 -12.10
N ASP A 367 5.93 14.78 -12.79
CA ASP A 367 7.13 14.37 -13.53
C ASP A 367 8.43 14.47 -12.70
N THR A 368 8.32 14.52 -11.39
CA THR A 368 9.46 14.59 -10.46
C THR A 368 10.28 13.31 -10.47
N PRO A 369 11.61 13.35 -10.68
CA PRO A 369 12.46 12.17 -10.62
C PRO A 369 12.36 11.44 -9.27
N GLY A 370 12.40 10.11 -9.30
CA GLY A 370 12.20 9.30 -8.10
C GLY A 370 10.74 9.03 -7.80
N ILE A 371 10.44 8.80 -6.52
CA ILE A 371 9.06 8.59 -6.02
C ILE A 371 8.34 9.94 -5.86
N GLY A 372 9.08 11.04 -5.68
CA GLY A 372 8.52 12.37 -5.48
C GLY A 372 8.18 12.67 -4.02
N PHE A 373 8.93 12.13 -3.07
CA PHE A 373 8.73 12.41 -1.64
C PHE A 373 8.99 13.87 -1.27
N GLU A 374 9.86 14.54 -2.02
CA GLU A 374 10.18 15.95 -1.91
C GLU A 374 8.96 16.87 -2.13
N GLU A 375 7.97 16.39 -2.86
CA GLU A 375 6.72 17.09 -3.15
C GLU A 375 5.71 17.06 -2.01
N LYS A 376 6.04 16.39 -0.90
CA LYS A 376 5.23 16.29 0.33
C LYS A 376 5.97 17.00 1.47
N ALA A 377 5.69 18.27 1.70
CA ALA A 377 6.45 19.11 2.64
C ALA A 377 6.56 18.50 4.04
N LYS A 378 5.49 17.92 4.58
CA LYS A 378 5.50 17.28 5.91
C LYS A 378 6.34 16.01 5.94
N LEU A 379 6.32 15.20 4.90
CA LEU A 379 7.15 14.00 4.79
C LEU A 379 8.61 14.36 4.56
N TRP A 380 8.85 15.33 3.70
CA TRP A 380 10.19 15.83 3.43
C TRP A 380 10.89 16.40 4.68
N ALA A 381 10.14 17.06 5.56
CA ALA A 381 10.67 17.53 6.84
C ALA A 381 11.19 16.39 7.75
N VAL A 382 10.66 15.17 7.59
CA VAL A 382 11.14 13.97 8.30
C VAL A 382 12.34 13.33 7.58
N MET A 383 12.38 13.36 6.25
CA MET A 383 13.40 12.70 5.43
C MET A 383 14.67 13.54 5.24
N ALA A 384 14.54 14.84 5.04
CA ALA A 384 15.65 15.74 4.75
C ALA A 384 16.81 15.71 5.78
N PRO A 385 16.59 15.51 7.08
CA PRO A 385 17.69 15.38 8.06
C PRO A 385 18.59 14.16 7.83
N LEU A 386 18.22 13.24 6.96
CA LEU A 386 19.03 12.07 6.60
C LEU A 386 19.96 12.31 5.39
N LEU A 387 19.93 13.49 4.78
CA LEU A 387 20.84 13.88 3.69
C LEU A 387 22.30 14.00 4.14
#